data_e7d049bdadcd9d8019fdece9ff48d9ff
#
_entry.id   e7d049bdadcd9d8019fdece9ff48d9ff
#
_cell.length_a   1.000
_cell.length_b   1.000
_cell.length_c   1.000
_cell.angle_alpha   90.00
_cell.angle_beta   90.00
_cell.angle_gamma   90.00
#
_symmetry.space_group_name_H-M   'P 1'
#
loop_
_entity.id
_entity.type
_entity.pdbx_description
1 polymer ?
#
loop_
_entity_poly.entity_id
_entity_poly.type
_entity_poly.pdbx_seq_one_letter_code
_entity_poly.pdbx_strand_id
1 'polypeptide(L)'
;DKILYVGPSTGAADVIIDANNPSVLYTSMWEFRRSGWGFTSGGKTSALYKSTDSGKTWNKIHNGFPKGSLGRIAIAIAPNNSDILYSVLETGEKATNGLWKSLDAGESWEHLNNDFGLTVRPFYFSRITIDPRNPDVVVKGGLNGSISRDGGKTFKSLGNMHSDIHDVVFDINNSDVLYSGTDGGIYRSWDGGTTF
;
A
#
# COMPACT_ATOMS: atom_id res chain seq x y z
N ASP A 1 -0.19 -24.64 4.69
CA ASP A 1 0.11 -24.87 3.26
C ASP A 1 0.62 -23.59 2.61
N LYS A 2 1.53 -23.72 1.65
CA LYS A 2 1.96 -22.60 0.82
C LYS A 2 1.00 -22.46 -0.36
N ILE A 3 0.16 -21.44 -0.35
CA ILE A 3 -0.92 -21.24 -1.32
C ILE A 3 -0.54 -20.37 -2.52
N LEU A 4 0.59 -19.66 -2.46
CA LEU A 4 1.17 -18.91 -3.59
C LEU A 4 2.69 -19.01 -3.56
N TYR A 5 3.28 -19.36 -4.69
CA TYR A 5 4.72 -19.41 -4.89
C TYR A 5 5.08 -18.91 -6.29
N VAL A 6 5.93 -17.90 -6.37
CA VAL A 6 6.32 -17.24 -7.64
C VAL A 6 7.83 -17.26 -7.90
N GLY A 7 8.61 -17.73 -6.95
CA GLY A 7 10.06 -17.83 -7.13
C GLY A 7 10.84 -17.93 -5.82
N PRO A 8 12.11 -18.41 -5.87
CA PRO A 8 12.91 -18.67 -4.67
C PRO A 8 13.39 -17.39 -3.96
N SER A 9 13.33 -16.24 -4.65
CA SER A 9 13.77 -14.95 -4.14
C SER A 9 12.62 -14.02 -3.77
N THR A 10 11.37 -14.52 -3.80
CA THR A 10 10.17 -13.70 -3.70
C THR A 10 9.30 -14.17 -2.55
N GLY A 11 8.88 -13.25 -1.72
CA GLY A 11 7.95 -13.47 -0.62
C GLY A 11 6.77 -12.49 -0.68
N ALA A 12 5.73 -12.75 0.10
CA ALA A 12 4.64 -11.81 0.27
C ALA A 12 5.11 -10.63 1.14
N ALA A 13 4.90 -9.41 0.66
CA ALA A 13 5.19 -8.18 1.40
C ALA A 13 3.93 -7.62 2.08
N ASP A 14 2.76 -7.91 1.52
CA ASP A 14 1.47 -7.51 2.07
C ASP A 14 0.38 -8.50 1.66
N VAL A 15 -0.65 -8.64 2.49
CA VAL A 15 -1.85 -9.41 2.19
C VAL A 15 -3.06 -8.72 2.80
N ILE A 16 -4.09 -8.51 2.00
CA ILE A 16 -5.34 -7.90 2.44
C ILE A 16 -6.54 -8.74 1.99
N ILE A 17 -7.58 -8.71 2.80
CA ILE A 17 -8.86 -9.37 2.54
C ILE A 17 -9.93 -8.29 2.36
N ASP A 18 -10.77 -8.46 1.36
CA ASP A 18 -11.95 -7.63 1.21
C ASP A 18 -12.94 -7.91 2.35
N ALA A 19 -13.19 -6.92 3.20
CA ALA A 19 -14.08 -7.06 4.34
C ALA A 19 -15.54 -7.31 3.94
N ASN A 20 -15.95 -6.88 2.73
CA ASN A 20 -17.30 -7.07 2.20
C ASN A 20 -17.46 -8.41 1.48
N ASN A 21 -16.35 -9.01 0.99
CA ASN A 21 -16.32 -10.32 0.37
C ASN A 21 -15.03 -11.08 0.73
N PRO A 22 -15.01 -11.83 1.83
CA PRO A 22 -13.80 -12.52 2.31
C PRO A 22 -13.22 -13.58 1.36
N SER A 23 -13.93 -13.91 0.27
CA SER A 23 -13.36 -14.77 -0.79
C SER A 23 -12.38 -14.01 -1.70
N VAL A 24 -12.40 -12.67 -1.65
CA VAL A 24 -11.50 -11.81 -2.42
C VAL A 24 -10.31 -11.40 -1.57
N LEU A 25 -9.11 -11.75 -2.04
CA LEU A 25 -7.85 -11.39 -1.41
C LEU A 25 -6.91 -10.76 -2.43
N TYR A 26 -6.07 -9.87 -1.94
CA TYR A 26 -4.94 -9.35 -2.70
C TYR A 26 -3.65 -9.58 -1.93
N THR A 27 -2.58 -9.86 -2.66
CA THR A 27 -1.24 -9.97 -2.06
C THR A 27 -0.20 -9.35 -2.98
N SER A 28 0.72 -8.62 -2.40
CA SER A 28 1.90 -8.13 -3.10
C SER A 28 3.06 -9.09 -2.91
N MET A 29 3.57 -9.60 -4.02
CA MET A 29 4.77 -10.43 -4.02
C MET A 29 5.98 -9.55 -4.35
N TRP A 30 7.04 -9.67 -3.56
CA TRP A 30 8.23 -8.84 -3.64
C TRP A 30 9.50 -9.68 -3.73
N GLU A 31 10.21 -9.52 -4.84
CA GLU A 31 11.54 -10.09 -5.04
C GLU A 31 12.55 -9.21 -4.33
N PHE A 32 13.20 -9.75 -3.30
CA PHE A 32 14.13 -9.01 -2.47
C PHE A 32 15.30 -9.89 -2.03
N ARG A 33 16.50 -9.33 -2.12
CA ARG A 33 17.71 -9.95 -1.56
C ARG A 33 18.57 -8.91 -0.90
N ARG A 34 19.07 -9.24 0.27
CA ARG A 34 20.01 -8.42 1.02
C ARG A 34 21.32 -9.19 1.28
N SER A 35 22.43 -8.52 1.08
CA SER A 35 23.78 -8.97 1.43
C SER A 35 24.43 -7.98 2.40
N GLY A 36 25.61 -8.30 2.91
CA GLY A 36 26.35 -7.39 3.79
C GLY A 36 26.82 -6.09 3.11
N TRP A 37 26.82 -6.04 1.80
CA TRP A 37 27.29 -4.90 0.99
C TRP A 37 26.23 -4.26 0.11
N GLY A 38 24.98 -4.68 0.19
CA GLY A 38 23.90 -4.11 -0.59
C GLY A 38 22.61 -4.92 -0.59
N PHE A 39 21.63 -4.44 -1.35
CA PHE A 39 20.37 -5.14 -1.55
C PHE A 39 19.84 -4.91 -2.97
N THR A 40 18.98 -5.82 -3.41
CA THR A 40 18.15 -5.66 -4.60
C THR A 40 16.69 -5.62 -4.17
N SER A 41 15.98 -4.56 -4.54
CA SER A 41 14.55 -4.41 -4.34
C SER A 41 13.87 -4.47 -5.69
N GLY A 42 12.98 -5.45 -5.85
CA GLY A 42 12.26 -5.65 -7.10
C GLY A 42 12.90 -6.62 -8.07
N GLY A 43 12.06 -7.12 -8.97
CA GLY A 43 12.44 -8.06 -10.00
C GLY A 43 11.24 -8.52 -10.83
N LYS A 44 11.47 -9.48 -11.71
CA LYS A 44 10.46 -10.01 -12.65
C LYS A 44 9.30 -10.73 -11.95
N THR A 45 9.55 -11.22 -10.74
CA THR A 45 8.57 -11.97 -9.94
C THR A 45 7.82 -11.10 -8.94
N SER A 46 8.22 -9.83 -8.77
CA SER A 46 7.44 -8.86 -8.01
C SER A 46 6.17 -8.49 -8.76
N ALA A 47 5.04 -8.61 -8.11
CA ALA A 47 3.74 -8.26 -8.68
C ALA A 47 2.64 -8.23 -7.62
N LEU A 48 1.50 -7.65 -7.99
CA LEU A 48 0.25 -7.77 -7.27
C LEU A 48 -0.54 -8.96 -7.80
N TYR A 49 -1.15 -9.72 -6.89
CA TYR A 49 -1.98 -10.88 -7.21
C TYR A 49 -3.34 -10.74 -6.54
N LYS A 50 -4.39 -11.24 -7.22
CA LYS A 50 -5.77 -11.30 -6.73
C LYS A 50 -6.23 -12.74 -6.71
N SER A 51 -6.91 -13.13 -5.64
CA SER A 51 -7.72 -14.33 -5.54
C SER A 51 -9.19 -13.96 -5.38
N THR A 52 -10.09 -14.74 -5.96
CA THR A 52 -11.54 -14.61 -5.80
C THR A 52 -12.19 -15.87 -5.22
N ASP A 53 -11.36 -16.79 -4.75
CA ASP A 53 -11.78 -18.13 -4.28
C ASP A 53 -11.14 -18.50 -2.93
N SER A 54 -10.96 -17.52 -2.07
CA SER A 54 -10.38 -17.67 -0.73
C SER A 54 -8.93 -18.18 -0.75
N GLY A 55 -8.14 -17.73 -1.74
CA GLY A 55 -6.72 -18.04 -1.85
C GLY A 55 -6.40 -19.39 -2.49
N LYS A 56 -7.38 -20.09 -3.07
CA LYS A 56 -7.13 -21.36 -3.76
C LYS A 56 -6.40 -21.15 -5.08
N THR A 57 -6.78 -20.11 -5.82
CA THR A 57 -6.09 -19.70 -7.05
C THR A 57 -5.77 -18.20 -7.03
N TRP A 58 -4.70 -17.83 -7.75
CA TRP A 58 -4.19 -16.46 -7.77
C TRP A 58 -3.90 -16.02 -9.20
N ASN A 59 -4.42 -14.86 -9.56
CA ASN A 59 -4.21 -14.22 -10.84
C ASN A 59 -3.31 -12.99 -10.68
N LYS A 60 -2.28 -12.90 -11.51
CA LYS A 60 -1.39 -11.73 -11.54
C LYS A 60 -2.12 -10.53 -12.11
N ILE A 61 -2.11 -9.42 -11.39
CA ILE A 61 -2.60 -8.12 -11.85
C ILE A 61 -1.49 -7.42 -12.62
N HIS A 62 -1.81 -6.91 -13.81
CA HIS A 62 -0.85 -6.21 -14.66
C HIS A 62 -1.47 -5.11 -15.51
N ASN A 63 -2.79 -5.06 -15.61
CA ASN A 63 -3.49 -4.08 -16.45
C ASN A 63 -3.37 -2.67 -15.86
N GLY A 64 -2.80 -1.75 -16.63
CA GLY A 64 -2.53 -0.37 -16.23
C GLY A 64 -1.17 -0.17 -15.55
N PHE A 65 -0.59 -1.19 -14.92
CA PHE A 65 0.72 -1.09 -14.29
C PHE A 65 1.86 -0.94 -15.31
N PRO A 66 2.97 -0.28 -14.94
CA PRO A 66 4.10 -0.10 -15.83
C PRO A 66 4.72 -1.44 -16.24
N LYS A 67 5.21 -1.49 -17.47
CA LYS A 67 5.98 -2.63 -17.95
C LYS A 67 7.37 -2.60 -17.31
N GLY A 68 7.82 -3.74 -16.82
CA GLY A 68 9.15 -3.85 -16.21
C GLY A 68 9.12 -4.48 -14.82
N SER A 69 10.25 -4.36 -14.13
CA SER A 69 10.37 -4.90 -12.77
C SER A 69 9.71 -3.97 -11.77
N LEU A 70 8.87 -4.54 -10.92
CA LEU A 70 8.29 -3.84 -9.77
C LEU A 70 9.11 -4.15 -8.52
N GLY A 71 9.22 -3.19 -7.64
CA GLY A 71 9.77 -3.33 -6.30
C GLY A 71 8.71 -3.68 -5.28
N ARG A 72 8.77 -3.03 -4.12
CA ARG A 72 7.78 -3.22 -3.07
C ARG A 72 6.46 -2.56 -3.45
N ILE A 73 5.36 -3.24 -3.11
CA ILE A 73 3.99 -2.78 -3.38
C ILE A 73 3.24 -2.79 -2.06
N ALA A 74 2.63 -1.67 -1.69
CA ALA A 74 1.61 -1.59 -0.66
C ALA A 74 0.24 -1.49 -1.30
N ILE A 75 -0.79 -2.02 -0.65
CA ILE A 75 -2.16 -2.02 -1.18
C ILE A 75 -3.18 -1.81 -0.07
N ALA A 76 -4.26 -1.10 -0.39
CA ALA A 76 -5.43 -0.95 0.47
C ALA A 76 -6.72 -1.01 -0.34
N ILE A 77 -7.77 -1.57 0.27
CA ILE A 77 -9.15 -1.59 -0.24
C ILE A 77 -9.95 -0.57 0.56
N ALA A 78 -10.78 0.23 -0.10
CA ALA A 78 -11.70 1.11 0.60
C ALA A 78 -12.78 0.29 1.33
N PRO A 79 -12.89 0.40 2.68
CA PRO A 79 -13.80 -0.47 3.44
C PRO A 79 -15.28 -0.31 3.09
N ASN A 80 -15.66 0.87 2.60
CA ASN A 80 -17.05 1.17 2.20
C ASN A 80 -17.34 0.90 0.72
N ASN A 81 -16.33 0.59 -0.10
CA ASN A 81 -16.50 0.27 -1.52
C ASN A 81 -15.32 -0.56 -2.05
N SER A 82 -15.51 -1.85 -2.19
CA SER A 82 -14.48 -2.81 -2.63
C SER A 82 -13.99 -2.61 -4.07
N ASP A 83 -14.67 -1.80 -4.87
CA ASP A 83 -14.19 -1.46 -6.22
C ASP A 83 -13.02 -0.46 -6.18
N ILE A 84 -12.90 0.30 -5.06
CA ILE A 84 -11.87 1.33 -4.92
C ILE A 84 -10.67 0.76 -4.17
N LEU A 85 -9.53 0.71 -4.88
CA LEU A 85 -8.25 0.33 -4.30
C LEU A 85 -7.19 1.40 -4.57
N TYR A 86 -6.25 1.50 -3.64
CA TYR A 86 -5.04 2.27 -3.84
C TYR A 86 -3.82 1.37 -3.64
N SER A 87 -2.79 1.65 -4.41
CA SER A 87 -1.51 0.94 -4.32
C SER A 87 -0.34 1.91 -4.44
N VAL A 88 0.66 1.77 -3.59
CA VAL A 88 1.94 2.48 -3.75
C VAL A 88 2.94 1.51 -4.34
N LEU A 89 3.42 1.82 -5.55
CA LEU A 89 4.37 1.00 -6.29
C LEU A 89 5.78 1.61 -6.26
N GLU A 90 6.76 0.78 -5.89
CA GLU A 90 8.15 1.01 -6.25
C GLU A 90 8.39 0.46 -7.66
N THR A 91 8.92 1.30 -8.55
CA THR A 91 9.25 0.91 -9.93
C THR A 91 10.69 1.29 -10.26
N GLY A 92 11.23 0.77 -11.36
CA GLY A 92 12.56 1.16 -11.85
C GLY A 92 12.60 2.57 -12.46
N GLU A 93 11.45 3.17 -12.73
CA GLU A 93 11.32 4.48 -13.39
C GLU A 93 10.62 5.48 -12.47
N LYS A 94 11.29 6.60 -12.16
CA LYS A 94 10.73 7.65 -11.29
C LYS A 94 9.37 8.16 -11.74
N ALA A 95 9.13 8.22 -13.05
CA ALA A 95 7.88 8.70 -13.60
C ALA A 95 6.66 7.83 -13.27
N THR A 96 6.89 6.55 -12.96
CA THR A 96 5.85 5.57 -12.67
C THR A 96 5.84 5.10 -11.21
N ASN A 97 6.81 5.56 -10.40
CA ASN A 97 6.77 5.40 -8.95
C ASN A 97 5.57 6.12 -8.36
N GLY A 98 5.06 5.62 -7.24
CA GLY A 98 4.09 6.34 -6.44
C GLY A 98 2.72 5.70 -6.35
N LEU A 99 1.69 6.52 -6.33
CA LEU A 99 0.32 6.11 -6.06
C LEU A 99 -0.43 5.75 -7.34
N TRP A 100 -1.10 4.62 -7.27
CA TRP A 100 -1.98 4.08 -8.29
C TRP A 100 -3.37 3.84 -7.69
N LYS A 101 -4.42 4.01 -8.49
CA LYS A 101 -5.81 3.81 -8.10
C LYS A 101 -6.50 2.85 -9.05
N SER A 102 -7.34 2.00 -8.51
CA SER A 102 -8.33 1.21 -9.24
C SER A 102 -9.73 1.64 -8.82
N LEU A 103 -10.68 1.58 -9.74
CA LEU A 103 -12.11 1.82 -9.54
C LEU A 103 -12.97 0.61 -9.94
N ASP A 104 -12.33 -0.54 -10.18
CA ASP A 104 -12.95 -1.76 -10.71
C ASP A 104 -12.42 -3.02 -9.98
N ALA A 105 -12.26 -2.93 -8.67
CA ALA A 105 -11.76 -4.02 -7.83
C ALA A 105 -10.40 -4.59 -8.31
N GLY A 106 -9.52 -3.71 -8.80
CA GLY A 106 -8.16 -4.06 -9.20
C GLY A 106 -8.01 -4.67 -10.59
N GLU A 107 -9.05 -4.64 -11.42
CA GLU A 107 -8.96 -5.15 -12.82
C GLU A 107 -8.16 -4.20 -13.70
N SER A 108 -8.21 -2.89 -13.43
CA SER A 108 -7.37 -1.89 -14.07
C SER A 108 -6.86 -0.84 -13.09
N TRP A 109 -5.74 -0.21 -13.43
CA TRP A 109 -5.04 0.75 -12.57
C TRP A 109 -4.61 1.98 -13.33
N GLU A 110 -4.82 3.15 -12.71
CA GLU A 110 -4.39 4.45 -13.19
C GLU A 110 -3.33 5.04 -12.26
N HIS A 111 -2.27 5.60 -12.85
CA HIS A 111 -1.24 6.32 -12.10
C HIS A 111 -1.74 7.70 -11.69
N LEU A 112 -1.74 8.00 -10.41
CA LEU A 112 -2.26 9.26 -9.88
C LEU A 112 -1.19 10.25 -9.49
N ASN A 113 -0.12 9.80 -8.85
CA ASN A 113 0.82 10.69 -8.17
C ASN A 113 2.20 10.05 -8.05
N ASN A 114 3.23 10.76 -8.48
CA ASN A 114 4.63 10.35 -8.42
C ASN A 114 5.47 11.17 -7.42
N ASP A 115 4.83 11.79 -6.43
CA ASP A 115 5.56 12.49 -5.36
C ASP A 115 6.59 11.55 -4.73
N PHE A 116 7.83 12.04 -4.63
CA PHE A 116 8.94 11.28 -4.06
C PHE A 116 8.66 10.81 -2.63
N GLY A 117 7.92 11.60 -1.85
CA GLY A 117 7.53 11.26 -0.49
C GLY A 117 6.76 9.94 -0.36
N LEU A 118 6.06 9.52 -1.44
CA LEU A 118 5.29 8.28 -1.46
C LEU A 118 6.16 7.01 -1.53
N THR A 119 7.37 7.13 -2.09
CA THR A 119 8.27 5.99 -2.33
C THR A 119 9.67 6.18 -1.73
N VAL A 120 9.78 6.98 -0.66
CA VAL A 120 11.04 7.09 0.10
C VAL A 120 11.27 5.80 0.88
N ARG A 121 12.42 5.16 0.65
CA ARG A 121 12.84 3.92 1.33
C ARG A 121 11.77 2.82 1.34
N PRO A 122 11.14 2.47 0.20
CA PRO A 122 10.01 1.54 0.16
C PRO A 122 10.38 0.14 0.69
N PHE A 123 11.65 -0.24 0.61
CA PHE A 123 12.18 -1.51 1.13
C PHE A 123 12.12 -1.66 2.66
N TYR A 124 11.97 -0.55 3.41
CA TYR A 124 11.69 -0.59 4.85
C TYR A 124 10.21 -0.37 5.12
N PHE A 125 9.64 0.69 4.54
CA PHE A 125 8.32 1.20 4.88
C PHE A 125 7.51 1.41 3.62
N SER A 126 6.43 0.69 3.48
CA SER A 126 5.42 0.98 2.47
C SER A 126 4.09 0.52 3.04
N ARG A 127 3.32 1.47 3.54
CA ARG A 127 2.00 1.25 4.10
C ARG A 127 1.03 2.28 3.53
N ILE A 128 -0.17 1.85 3.26
CA ILE A 128 -1.26 2.71 2.82
C ILE A 128 -2.55 2.25 3.51
N THR A 129 -3.35 3.21 3.96
CA THR A 129 -4.66 2.94 4.53
C THR A 129 -5.67 3.96 4.02
N ILE A 130 -6.94 3.59 4.01
CA ILE A 130 -8.04 4.38 3.48
C ILE A 130 -9.03 4.61 4.63
N ASP A 131 -9.57 5.83 4.72
CA ASP A 131 -10.64 6.17 5.65
C ASP A 131 -11.86 5.27 5.38
N PRO A 132 -12.40 4.59 6.39
CA PRO A 132 -13.54 3.68 6.22
C PRO A 132 -14.83 4.37 5.77
N ARG A 133 -14.94 5.68 5.89
CA ARG A 133 -16.14 6.45 5.51
C ARG A 133 -15.96 7.23 4.23
N ASN A 134 -14.73 7.64 3.91
CA ASN A 134 -14.44 8.46 2.74
C ASN A 134 -13.23 7.92 1.97
N PRO A 135 -13.44 7.24 0.82
CA PRO A 135 -12.35 6.63 0.05
C PRO A 135 -11.39 7.66 -0.58
N ASP A 136 -11.71 8.95 -0.56
CA ASP A 136 -10.80 10.00 -1.03
C ASP A 136 -9.82 10.46 0.07
N VAL A 137 -9.99 9.97 1.30
CA VAL A 137 -9.02 10.19 2.38
C VAL A 137 -8.10 8.98 2.49
N VAL A 138 -6.82 9.22 2.16
CA VAL A 138 -5.80 8.17 2.07
C VAL A 138 -4.60 8.58 2.89
N VAL A 139 -4.13 7.69 3.76
CA VAL A 139 -2.92 7.91 4.56
C VAL A 139 -1.82 6.97 4.09
N LYS A 140 -0.63 7.51 3.87
CA LYS A 140 0.58 6.78 3.54
C LYS A 140 1.53 6.82 4.75
N GLY A 141 1.86 5.66 5.30
CA GLY A 141 2.93 5.46 6.27
C GLY A 141 4.26 5.15 5.59
N GLY A 142 5.37 5.48 6.24
CA GLY A 142 6.72 5.29 5.72
C GLY A 142 7.74 6.04 6.56
N LEU A 143 8.85 6.48 5.96
CA LEU A 143 9.84 7.31 6.67
C LEU A 143 9.16 8.54 7.31
N ASN A 144 8.27 9.19 6.55
CA ASN A 144 7.35 10.22 7.05
C ASN A 144 5.93 9.84 6.66
N GLY A 145 4.97 10.17 7.52
CA GLY A 145 3.56 10.00 7.22
C GLY A 145 3.01 11.14 6.38
N SER A 146 2.07 10.83 5.52
CA SER A 146 1.33 11.84 4.76
C SER A 146 -0.12 11.44 4.54
N ILE A 147 -0.98 12.43 4.39
CA ILE A 147 -2.42 12.26 4.18
C ILE A 147 -2.87 13.02 2.94
N SER A 148 -3.66 12.35 2.13
CA SER A 148 -4.46 12.95 1.05
C SER A 148 -5.91 13.04 1.48
N ARG A 149 -6.60 14.10 1.03
CA ARG A 149 -8.05 14.28 1.22
C ARG A 149 -8.78 14.55 -0.11
N ASP A 150 -8.10 14.30 -1.21
CA ASP A 150 -8.56 14.57 -2.57
C ASP A 150 -8.39 13.37 -3.51
N GLY A 151 -8.45 12.16 -2.93
CA GLY A 151 -8.35 10.92 -3.67
C GLY A 151 -6.94 10.59 -4.15
N GLY A 152 -5.91 11.06 -3.45
CA GLY A 152 -4.51 10.75 -3.75
C GLY A 152 -3.83 11.75 -4.70
N LYS A 153 -4.50 12.84 -5.08
CA LYS A 153 -3.93 13.85 -5.98
C LYS A 153 -2.85 14.69 -5.29
N THR A 154 -3.10 15.09 -4.04
CA THR A 154 -2.12 15.82 -3.23
C THR A 154 -1.96 15.19 -1.86
N PHE A 155 -0.78 15.32 -1.27
CA PHE A 155 -0.46 14.83 0.06
C PHE A 155 0.09 15.94 0.94
N LYS A 156 -0.33 15.93 2.21
CA LYS A 156 0.23 16.81 3.27
C LYS A 156 0.92 15.92 4.30
N SER A 157 2.06 16.39 4.83
CA SER A 157 2.77 15.67 5.88
C SER A 157 1.90 15.57 7.15
N LEU A 158 1.90 14.40 7.75
CA LEU A 158 1.44 14.19 9.12
C LEU A 158 2.54 14.69 10.06
N GLY A 159 2.22 15.68 10.89
CA GLY A 159 3.17 16.30 11.79
C GLY A 159 3.12 15.73 13.22
N ASN A 160 4.07 16.20 14.05
CA ASN A 160 4.08 16.00 15.51
C ASN A 160 4.15 14.55 15.99
N MET A 161 4.73 13.64 15.20
CA MET A 161 5.03 12.27 15.61
C MET A 161 6.43 11.86 15.17
N HIS A 162 6.94 10.79 15.76
CA HIS A 162 8.22 10.21 15.35
C HIS A 162 8.15 9.73 13.90
N SER A 163 9.26 9.81 13.16
CA SER A 163 9.43 9.18 11.86
C SER A 163 9.38 7.65 11.94
N ASP A 164 9.59 7.00 10.81
CA ASP A 164 9.59 5.54 10.67
C ASP A 164 8.23 4.95 11.10
N ILE A 165 7.21 5.31 10.30
CA ILE A 165 5.83 4.93 10.53
C ILE A 165 5.58 3.56 9.90
N HIS A 166 5.36 2.57 10.75
CA HIS A 166 5.16 1.17 10.36
C HIS A 166 3.73 0.86 9.98
N ASP A 167 2.78 1.53 10.65
CA ASP A 167 1.37 1.34 10.34
C ASP A 167 0.55 2.55 10.77
N VAL A 168 -0.59 2.77 10.08
CA VAL A 168 -1.62 3.75 10.45
C VAL A 168 -2.97 3.10 10.25
N VAL A 169 -3.82 3.20 11.28
CA VAL A 169 -5.18 2.66 11.23
C VAL A 169 -6.19 3.71 11.64
N PHE A 170 -7.32 3.74 10.96
CA PHE A 170 -8.48 4.52 11.37
C PHE A 170 -9.34 3.73 12.36
N ASP A 171 -9.97 4.43 13.30
CA ASP A 171 -11.09 3.86 14.02
C ASP A 171 -12.27 3.64 13.05
N ILE A 172 -12.78 2.42 13.00
CA ILE A 172 -13.84 2.03 12.06
C ILE A 172 -15.14 2.81 12.28
N ASN A 173 -15.38 3.29 13.49
CA ASN A 173 -16.58 4.02 13.87
C ASN A 173 -16.41 5.54 13.86
N ASN A 174 -15.17 6.02 13.84
CA ASN A 174 -14.88 7.45 13.87
C ASN A 174 -13.60 7.80 13.09
N SER A 175 -13.74 8.28 11.86
CA SER A 175 -12.62 8.66 10.99
C SER A 175 -11.77 9.84 11.49
N ASP A 176 -12.24 10.57 12.53
CA ASP A 176 -11.40 11.59 13.18
C ASP A 176 -10.33 10.96 14.07
N VAL A 177 -10.49 9.68 14.42
CA VAL A 177 -9.55 8.96 15.26
C VAL A 177 -8.63 8.09 14.41
N LEU A 178 -7.33 8.37 14.48
CA LEU A 178 -6.28 7.57 13.87
C LEU A 178 -5.25 7.15 14.92
N TYR A 179 -4.69 5.97 14.72
CA TYR A 179 -3.53 5.49 15.48
C TYR A 179 -2.37 5.26 14.53
N SER A 180 -1.17 5.64 14.96
CA SER A 180 0.07 5.42 14.21
C SER A 180 1.09 4.72 15.08
N GLY A 181 1.61 3.59 14.58
CA GLY A 181 2.74 2.87 15.17
C GLY A 181 4.04 3.30 14.50
N THR A 182 5.00 3.74 15.29
CA THR A 182 6.30 4.26 14.84
C THR A 182 7.44 3.71 15.69
N ASP A 183 8.70 3.94 15.31
CA ASP A 183 9.86 3.61 16.15
C ASP A 183 9.85 4.36 17.50
N GLY A 184 9.17 5.51 17.58
CA GLY A 184 9.02 6.29 18.82
C GLY A 184 7.85 5.90 19.70
N GLY A 185 7.02 4.92 19.29
CA GLY A 185 5.85 4.46 20.04
C GLY A 185 4.54 4.58 19.26
N ILE A 186 3.43 4.59 20.01
CA ILE A 186 2.08 4.71 19.43
C ILE A 186 1.59 6.14 19.63
N TYR A 187 1.16 6.75 18.55
CA TYR A 187 0.55 8.07 18.51
C TYR A 187 -0.93 7.97 18.15
N ARG A 188 -1.71 8.92 18.60
CA ARG A 188 -3.14 9.01 18.31
C ARG A 188 -3.53 10.41 17.90
N SER A 189 -4.34 10.50 16.85
CA SER A 189 -5.03 11.72 16.43
C SER A 189 -6.51 11.66 16.80
N TRP A 190 -7.10 12.82 17.10
CA TRP A 190 -8.52 13.02 17.35
C TRP A 190 -9.19 13.94 16.32
N ASP A 191 -8.43 14.43 15.35
CA ASP A 191 -8.82 15.46 14.38
C ASP A 191 -8.52 15.03 12.93
N GLY A 192 -8.66 13.74 12.68
CA GLY A 192 -8.48 13.16 11.35
C GLY A 192 -7.04 13.22 10.85
N GLY A 193 -6.04 13.19 11.74
CA GLY A 193 -4.63 13.24 11.36
C GLY A 193 -4.07 14.64 11.15
N THR A 194 -4.76 15.68 11.65
CA THR A 194 -4.24 17.05 11.62
C THR A 194 -3.17 17.24 12.68
N THR A 195 -3.38 16.66 13.88
CA THR A 195 -2.40 16.60 14.98
C THR A 195 -2.30 15.18 15.55
N PHE A 196 -1.14 14.85 16.15
CA PHE A 196 -0.87 13.59 16.84
C PHE A 196 -0.25 13.83 18.21
#